data_42203e45966cb7a1f741e5346bdbde9a
#
_entry.id   42203e45966cb7a1f741e5346bdbde9a
#
_cell.length_a   1.000
_cell.length_b   1.000
_cell.length_c   1.000
_cell.angle_alpha   90.00
_cell.angle_beta   90.00
_cell.angle_gamma   90.00
#
_symmetry.space_group_name_H-M   'P 1'
#
loop_
_entity.id
_entity.type
_entity.pdbx_description
1 polymer ?
#
loop_
_entity_poly.entity_id
_entity_poly.type
_entity_poly.pdbx_seq_one_letter_code
_entity_poly.pdbx_strand_id
1 'polypeptide(L)'
;MRKTTTICGCLISVVLASPLAMAEDLDRGDRIDNRLDRKGERIEQRLDRKGDRIDQRLDNKGDRIENRFDNRATRASEAGRDRLANKLERQGDRIDQRLDRKGDRIDRRLDRKGERSSNRLDRKGNRIDRKLDRRSSRRKNG
;
A
#
# COMPACT_ATOMS: atom_id res chain seq x y z
N MET A 1 -55.47 -0.68 -65.33
CA MET A 1 -54.20 -1.33 -65.67
C MET A 1 -53.12 -0.97 -64.63
N ARG A 2 -52.92 -1.83 -63.67
CA ARG A 2 -51.96 -1.57 -62.60
C ARG A 2 -50.70 -2.41 -62.83
N LYS A 3 -49.57 -1.76 -63.02
CA LYS A 3 -48.28 -2.43 -63.23
C LYS A 3 -47.61 -2.64 -61.87
N THR A 4 -47.49 -3.87 -61.44
CA THR A 4 -46.78 -4.25 -60.20
C THR A 4 -45.28 -4.45 -60.54
N THR A 5 -44.42 -3.59 -59.99
CA THR A 5 -42.99 -3.69 -60.11
C THR A 5 -42.46 -4.51 -58.96
N THR A 6 -42.02 -5.72 -59.21
CA THR A 6 -41.38 -6.61 -58.24
C THR A 6 -39.90 -6.20 -58.06
N ILE A 7 -39.53 -5.68 -56.88
CA ILE A 7 -38.16 -5.36 -56.53
C ILE A 7 -37.57 -6.57 -55.83
N CYS A 8 -36.63 -7.25 -56.51
CA CYS A 8 -35.87 -8.34 -55.96
C CYS A 8 -34.76 -7.77 -55.06
N GLY A 9 -34.98 -7.87 -53.74
CA GLY A 9 -34.04 -7.41 -52.75
C GLY A 9 -32.97 -8.47 -52.49
N CYS A 10 -31.74 -8.26 -52.99
CA CYS A 10 -30.56 -9.03 -52.60
C CYS A 10 -30.19 -8.70 -51.14
N LEU A 11 -30.46 -9.62 -50.25
CA LEU A 11 -29.95 -9.57 -48.89
C LEU A 11 -28.46 -9.94 -48.90
N ILE A 12 -27.63 -8.92 -48.89
CA ILE A 12 -26.17 -9.10 -48.63
C ILE A 12 -26.04 -9.31 -47.13
N SER A 13 -25.88 -10.55 -46.70
CA SER A 13 -25.52 -10.91 -45.35
C SER A 13 -24.07 -10.53 -45.10
N VAL A 14 -23.84 -9.32 -44.59
CA VAL A 14 -22.53 -8.93 -44.05
C VAL A 14 -22.34 -9.69 -42.76
N VAL A 15 -21.56 -10.76 -42.80
CA VAL A 15 -21.03 -11.43 -41.64
C VAL A 15 -20.00 -10.49 -41.04
N LEU A 16 -20.42 -9.69 -40.06
CA LEU A 16 -19.51 -8.97 -39.17
C LEU A 16 -18.80 -10.02 -38.31
N ALA A 17 -17.65 -10.44 -38.79
CA ALA A 17 -16.71 -11.17 -37.98
C ALA A 17 -16.31 -10.25 -36.80
N SER A 18 -16.91 -10.49 -35.67
CA SER A 18 -16.66 -9.74 -34.43
C SER A 18 -15.19 -9.95 -34.02
N PRO A 19 -14.40 -8.89 -33.86
CA PRO A 19 -13.01 -9.00 -33.38
C PRO A 19 -12.96 -9.25 -31.87
N LEU A 20 -14.03 -9.79 -31.26
CA LEU A 20 -14.12 -10.03 -29.81
C LEU A 20 -13.36 -11.26 -29.32
N ALA A 21 -12.87 -12.10 -30.23
CA ALA A 21 -12.16 -13.32 -29.84
C ALA A 21 -10.66 -13.09 -29.47
N MET A 22 -10.12 -11.88 -29.71
CA MET A 22 -8.72 -11.56 -29.41
C MET A 22 -8.50 -10.88 -28.04
N ALA A 23 -9.56 -10.55 -27.32
CA ALA A 23 -9.46 -9.87 -26.03
C ALA A 23 -9.47 -10.80 -24.82
N GLU A 24 -9.69 -12.10 -25.02
CA GLU A 24 -9.83 -13.06 -23.90
C GLU A 24 -8.51 -13.69 -23.43
N ASP A 25 -7.46 -13.55 -24.21
CA ASP A 25 -6.09 -13.93 -23.82
C ASP A 25 -5.25 -12.74 -23.30
N LEU A 26 -5.90 -11.65 -22.88
CA LEU A 26 -5.30 -10.72 -21.92
C LEU A 26 -5.05 -11.51 -20.66
N ASP A 27 -3.97 -11.92 -20.63
CA ASP A 27 -3.26 -13.04 -20.19
C ASP A 27 -3.67 -13.34 -18.74
N ARG A 28 -3.97 -14.59 -18.51
CA ARG A 28 -4.15 -15.11 -17.16
C ARG A 28 -2.98 -14.74 -16.25
N GLY A 29 -1.81 -14.49 -16.84
CA GLY A 29 -0.62 -13.94 -16.22
C GLY A 29 -0.89 -12.56 -15.65
N ASP A 30 -1.30 -11.61 -16.48
CA ASP A 30 -1.59 -10.22 -16.11
C ASP A 30 -2.66 -10.13 -15.01
N ARG A 31 -3.68 -10.98 -15.07
CA ARG A 31 -4.71 -11.02 -14.02
C ARG A 31 -4.16 -11.48 -12.67
N ILE A 32 -3.21 -12.42 -12.69
CA ILE A 32 -2.56 -12.92 -11.48
C ILE A 32 -1.60 -11.87 -10.95
N ASP A 33 -0.83 -11.24 -11.83
CA ASP A 33 0.12 -10.18 -11.50
C ASP A 33 -0.61 -9.01 -10.85
N ASN A 34 -1.62 -8.45 -11.52
CA ASN A 34 -2.49 -7.41 -10.98
C ASN A 34 -3.14 -7.76 -9.63
N ARG A 35 -3.40 -9.03 -9.38
CA ARG A 35 -3.93 -9.47 -8.07
C ARG A 35 -2.86 -9.50 -7.00
N LEU A 36 -1.63 -9.86 -7.36
CA LEU A 36 -0.50 -9.90 -6.45
C LEU A 36 -0.05 -8.49 -6.09
N ASP A 37 0.00 -7.57 -7.05
CA ASP A 37 0.31 -6.16 -6.85
C ASP A 37 -0.68 -5.51 -5.88
N ARG A 38 -1.98 -5.63 -6.17
CA ARG A 38 -3.03 -5.14 -5.25
C ARG A 38 -2.96 -5.79 -3.87
N LYS A 39 -2.39 -6.97 -3.75
CA LYS A 39 -2.14 -7.59 -2.45
C LYS A 39 -0.94 -6.99 -1.75
N GLY A 40 0.11 -6.70 -2.50
CA GLY A 40 1.30 -5.98 -2.05
C GLY A 40 0.92 -4.62 -1.45
N GLU A 41 0.28 -3.78 -2.26
CA GLU A 41 -0.21 -2.46 -1.87
C GLU A 41 -1.07 -2.50 -0.59
N ARG A 42 -1.98 -3.47 -0.50
CA ARG A 42 -2.81 -3.62 0.71
C ARG A 42 -2.01 -4.01 1.95
N ILE A 43 -0.91 -4.73 1.79
CA ILE A 43 -0.03 -5.08 2.91
C ILE A 43 0.76 -3.84 3.34
N GLU A 44 1.33 -3.09 2.40
CA GLU A 44 2.01 -1.83 2.65
C GLU A 44 1.10 -0.88 3.41
N GLN A 45 -0.04 -0.51 2.84
CA GLN A 45 -1.03 0.36 3.49
C GLN A 45 -1.47 -0.08 4.88
N ARG A 46 -1.47 -1.38 5.17
CA ARG A 46 -1.78 -1.87 6.53
C ARG A 46 -0.61 -1.67 7.49
N LEU A 47 0.60 -1.81 6.99
CA LEU A 47 1.81 -1.64 7.80
C LEU A 47 2.05 -0.17 8.10
N ASP A 48 1.88 0.70 7.10
CA ASP A 48 1.95 2.15 7.25
C ASP A 48 0.94 2.64 8.31
N ARG A 49 -0.35 2.32 8.10
CA ARG A 49 -1.39 2.65 9.11
C ARG A 49 -1.14 2.05 10.49
N LYS A 50 -0.34 1.01 10.58
CA LYS A 50 0.08 0.45 11.86
C LYS A 50 1.24 1.24 12.45
N GLY A 51 2.17 1.68 11.63
CA GLY A 51 3.24 2.59 11.98
C GLY A 51 2.68 3.87 12.58
N ASP A 52 1.88 4.59 11.79
CA ASP A 52 1.22 5.84 12.19
C ASP A 52 0.51 5.75 13.54
N ARG A 53 -0.24 4.65 13.74
CA ARG A 53 -0.95 4.45 15.00
C ARG A 53 -0.05 4.16 16.19
N ILE A 54 1.12 3.58 15.96
CA ILE A 54 2.10 3.34 17.03
C ILE A 54 2.79 4.65 17.34
N ASP A 55 3.15 5.39 16.32
CA ASP A 55 3.80 6.69 16.42
C ASP A 55 2.92 7.66 17.24
N GLN A 56 1.69 7.90 16.79
CA GLN A 56 0.71 8.69 17.54
C GLN A 56 0.52 8.27 19.01
N ARG A 57 0.64 6.97 19.31
CA ARG A 57 0.56 6.51 20.71
C ARG A 57 1.81 6.82 21.50
N LEU A 58 2.96 6.80 20.86
CA LEU A 58 4.23 7.13 21.50
C LEU A 58 4.34 8.62 21.74
N ASP A 59 3.94 9.45 20.76
CA ASP A 59 3.85 10.90 20.90
C ASP A 59 2.93 11.29 22.05
N ASN A 60 1.67 10.84 21.98
CA ASN A 60 0.69 11.08 23.06
C ASN A 60 1.18 10.61 24.44
N LYS A 61 2.08 9.63 24.48
CA LYS A 61 2.68 9.17 25.72
C LYS A 61 3.84 10.06 26.13
N GLY A 62 4.63 10.53 25.17
CA GLY A 62 5.68 11.51 25.35
C GLY A 62 5.13 12.78 25.98
N ASP A 63 4.17 13.40 25.29
CA ASP A 63 3.48 14.62 25.73
C ASP A 63 2.95 14.52 27.17
N ARG A 64 2.32 13.38 27.50
CA ARG A 64 1.80 13.18 28.87
C ARG A 64 2.90 13.08 29.92
N ILE A 65 4.03 12.52 29.56
CA ILE A 65 5.18 12.38 30.45
C ILE A 65 5.85 13.75 30.59
N GLU A 66 6.10 14.43 29.49
CA GLU A 66 6.66 15.78 29.45
C GLU A 66 5.83 16.72 30.32
N ASN A 67 4.53 16.84 30.07
CA ASN A 67 3.61 17.65 30.87
C ASN A 67 3.66 17.33 32.39
N ARG A 68 3.90 16.07 32.76
CA ARG A 68 4.07 15.71 34.19
C ARG A 68 5.40 16.20 34.74
N PHE A 69 6.46 16.16 33.96
CA PHE A 69 7.76 16.66 34.37
C PHE A 69 7.75 18.18 34.46
N ASP A 70 7.14 18.88 33.51
CA ASP A 70 6.98 20.34 33.51
C ASP A 70 6.17 20.83 34.72
N ASN A 71 5.06 20.19 34.97
CA ASN A 71 4.26 20.51 36.20
C ASN A 71 5.06 20.31 37.48
N ARG A 72 5.97 19.35 37.53
CA ARG A 72 6.86 19.12 38.68
C ARG A 72 8.01 20.11 38.71
N ALA A 73 8.52 20.48 37.54
CA ALA A 73 9.55 21.50 37.41
C ALA A 73 9.05 22.87 37.85
N THR A 74 7.87 23.26 37.40
CA THR A 74 7.21 24.50 37.83
C THR A 74 7.07 24.58 39.36
N ARG A 75 6.53 23.51 39.99
CA ARG A 75 6.42 23.46 41.44
C ARG A 75 7.78 23.50 42.17
N ALA A 76 8.81 22.93 41.55
CA ALA A 76 10.16 22.97 42.10
C ALA A 76 10.74 24.39 42.01
N SER A 77 10.51 25.08 40.91
CA SER A 77 10.92 26.48 40.72
C SER A 77 10.19 27.41 41.68
N GLU A 78 8.87 27.29 41.82
CA GLU A 78 8.05 28.03 42.80
C GLU A 78 8.55 27.84 44.25
N ALA A 79 9.12 26.68 44.53
CA ALA A 79 9.76 26.39 45.80
C ALA A 79 11.24 26.84 45.91
N GLY A 80 11.74 27.63 44.94
CA GLY A 80 13.12 28.11 44.88
C GLY A 80 14.17 27.02 44.58
N ARG A 81 13.71 25.88 44.02
CA ARG A 81 14.57 24.74 43.73
C ARG A 81 14.92 24.64 42.22
N ASP A 82 15.46 25.68 41.67
CA ASP A 82 15.69 25.82 40.18
C ASP A 82 16.59 24.71 39.62
N ARG A 83 17.58 24.24 40.40
CA ARG A 83 18.41 23.09 39.92
C ARG A 83 17.58 21.81 39.76
N LEU A 84 16.56 21.61 40.58
CA LEU A 84 15.65 20.47 40.47
C LEU A 84 14.68 20.66 39.33
N ALA A 85 14.15 21.87 39.14
CA ALA A 85 13.30 22.21 38.01
C ALA A 85 13.99 21.89 36.70
N ASN A 86 15.14 22.47 36.47
CA ASN A 86 15.98 22.22 35.28
C ASN A 86 16.35 20.74 35.06
N LYS A 87 16.45 19.95 36.11
CA LYS A 87 16.71 18.52 36.02
C LYS A 87 15.45 17.76 35.58
N LEU A 88 14.29 18.14 36.04
CA LEU A 88 13.02 17.54 35.69
C LEU A 88 12.67 17.81 34.24
N GLU A 89 12.76 19.04 33.76
CA GLU A 89 12.59 19.42 32.36
C GLU A 89 13.46 18.55 31.44
N ARG A 90 14.78 18.55 31.69
CA ARG A 90 15.70 17.69 30.90
C ARG A 90 15.38 16.19 30.99
N GLN A 91 14.69 15.72 32.01
CA GLN A 91 14.24 14.34 32.08
C GLN A 91 13.01 14.10 31.21
N GLY A 92 12.07 15.05 31.18
CA GLY A 92 10.92 15.06 30.29
C GLY A 92 11.37 14.97 28.84
N ASP A 93 12.16 15.96 28.39
CA ASP A 93 12.71 16.03 27.04
C ASP A 93 13.42 14.74 26.59
N ARG A 94 14.22 14.17 27.49
CA ARG A 94 14.95 12.91 27.16
C ARG A 94 14.03 11.72 26.98
N ILE A 95 12.93 11.67 27.69
CA ILE A 95 11.97 10.57 27.58
C ILE A 95 11.19 10.75 26.30
N ASP A 96 10.73 11.95 26.03
CA ASP A 96 10.04 12.30 24.82
C ASP A 96 10.88 11.93 23.59
N GLN A 97 12.08 12.46 23.45
CA GLN A 97 13.03 12.11 22.41
C GLN A 97 13.35 10.60 22.28
N ARG A 98 13.21 9.84 23.36
CA ARG A 98 13.37 8.36 23.27
C ARG A 98 12.14 7.70 22.68
N LEU A 99 10.97 8.24 22.95
CA LEU A 99 9.71 7.72 22.42
C LEU A 99 9.61 8.02 20.91
N ASP A 100 9.94 9.22 20.49
CA ASP A 100 10.03 9.61 19.09
C ASP A 100 10.97 8.70 18.31
N ARG A 101 12.22 8.56 18.79
CA ARG A 101 13.19 7.65 18.18
C ARG A 101 12.74 6.20 18.17
N LYS A 102 11.84 5.82 19.07
CA LYS A 102 11.26 4.48 19.08
C LYS A 102 10.17 4.35 18.03
N GLY A 103 9.33 5.35 17.89
CA GLY A 103 8.33 5.48 16.85
C GLY A 103 8.98 5.34 15.47
N ASP A 104 9.88 6.24 15.16
CA ASP A 104 10.69 6.23 13.93
C ASP A 104 11.31 4.89 13.57
N ARG A 105 11.83 4.18 14.58
CA ARG A 105 12.45 2.86 14.34
C ARG A 105 11.43 1.79 14.03
N ILE A 106 10.25 1.89 14.62
CA ILE A 106 9.16 0.94 14.35
C ILE A 106 8.63 1.20 12.97
N ASP A 107 8.39 2.44 12.64
CA ASP A 107 7.89 2.89 11.35
C ASP A 107 8.81 2.39 10.23
N ARG A 108 10.09 2.75 10.27
CA ARG A 108 11.09 2.24 9.31
C ARG A 108 11.21 0.72 9.22
N ARG A 109 10.81 -0.02 10.27
CA ARG A 109 10.76 -1.50 10.21
C ARG A 109 9.51 -1.99 9.50
N LEU A 110 8.40 -1.31 9.68
CA LEU A 110 7.14 -1.66 9.05
C LEU A 110 7.20 -1.38 7.56
N ASP A 111 7.73 -0.22 7.16
CA ASP A 111 7.98 0.14 5.76
C ASP A 111 8.83 -0.90 5.06
N ARG A 112 10.02 -1.18 5.60
CA ARG A 112 10.88 -2.23 5.02
C ARG A 112 10.22 -3.61 4.96
N LYS A 113 9.27 -3.88 5.84
CA LYS A 113 8.52 -5.13 5.81
C LYS A 113 7.46 -5.10 4.71
N GLY A 114 6.82 -3.97 4.51
CA GLY A 114 5.89 -3.69 3.41
C GLY A 114 6.59 -3.89 2.08
N GLU A 115 7.63 -3.12 1.82
CA GLU A 115 8.45 -3.18 0.60
C GLU A 115 8.95 -4.60 0.29
N ARG A 116 9.45 -5.31 1.30
CA ARG A 116 9.89 -6.70 1.09
C ARG A 116 8.74 -7.64 0.72
N SER A 117 7.56 -7.37 1.24
CA SER A 117 6.38 -8.17 0.94
C SER A 117 5.89 -7.92 -0.48
N SER A 118 5.80 -6.65 -0.87
CA SER A 118 5.46 -6.21 -2.23
C SER A 118 6.44 -6.81 -3.23
N ASN A 119 7.72 -6.53 -3.07
CA ASN A 119 8.79 -7.07 -3.92
C ASN A 119 8.83 -8.61 -4.05
N ARG A 120 8.30 -9.33 -3.06
CA ARG A 120 8.14 -10.80 -3.18
C ARG A 120 6.94 -11.17 -4.05
N LEU A 121 5.87 -10.41 -3.94
CA LEU A 121 4.65 -10.64 -4.71
C LEU A 121 4.89 -10.31 -6.19
N ASP A 122 5.54 -9.20 -6.48
CA ASP A 122 5.93 -8.78 -7.82
C ASP A 122 6.83 -9.84 -8.50
N ARG A 123 7.87 -10.29 -7.78
CA ARG A 123 8.72 -11.38 -8.29
C ARG A 123 7.97 -12.69 -8.51
N LYS A 124 6.93 -12.93 -7.74
CA LYS A 124 6.07 -14.10 -7.90
C LYS A 124 5.17 -13.94 -9.12
N GLY A 125 4.58 -12.78 -9.31
CA GLY A 125 3.79 -12.42 -10.47
C GLY A 125 4.60 -12.60 -11.75
N ASN A 126 5.70 -11.89 -11.87
CA ASN A 126 6.64 -11.97 -12.98
C ASN A 126 7.14 -13.41 -13.30
N ARG A 127 7.22 -14.28 -12.30
CA ARG A 127 7.59 -15.69 -12.50
C ARG A 127 6.45 -16.50 -13.07
N ILE A 128 5.25 -16.22 -12.63
CA ILE A 128 4.03 -16.91 -13.13
C ILE A 128 3.79 -16.49 -14.56
N ASP A 129 3.85 -15.21 -14.83
CA ASP A 129 3.69 -14.63 -16.15
C ASP A 129 4.64 -15.28 -17.16
N ARG A 130 5.94 -15.25 -16.91
CA ARG A 130 6.94 -15.93 -17.77
C ARG A 130 6.70 -17.43 -17.97
N LYS A 131 6.04 -18.10 -17.02
CA LYS A 131 5.69 -19.53 -17.18
C LYS A 131 4.49 -19.71 -18.10
N LEU A 132 3.54 -18.82 -18.03
CA LEU A 132 2.35 -18.85 -18.88
C LEU A 132 2.72 -18.52 -20.30
N ASP A 133 3.53 -17.51 -20.54
CA ASP A 133 4.05 -17.12 -21.85
C ASP A 133 4.78 -18.27 -22.55
N ARG A 134 5.67 -18.94 -21.82
CA ARG A 134 6.38 -20.10 -22.39
C ARG A 134 5.43 -21.24 -22.75
N ARG A 135 4.34 -21.42 -22.01
CA ARG A 135 3.34 -22.45 -22.31
C ARG A 135 2.50 -22.07 -23.52
N SER A 136 2.11 -20.81 -23.63
CA SER A 136 1.35 -20.29 -24.78
C SER A 136 2.16 -20.38 -26.05
N SER A 137 3.44 -19.98 -26.00
CA SER A 137 4.35 -20.05 -27.13
C SER A 137 4.59 -21.49 -27.65
N ARG A 138 4.71 -22.45 -26.73
CA ARG A 138 4.84 -23.88 -27.11
C ARG A 138 3.59 -24.44 -27.79
N ARG A 139 2.40 -23.97 -27.40
CA ARG A 139 1.13 -24.38 -28.01
C ARG A 139 0.93 -23.82 -29.43
N LYS A 140 1.54 -22.65 -29.69
CA LYS A 140 1.45 -22.02 -31.04
C LYS A 140 2.42 -22.63 -32.05
N ASN A 141 3.51 -23.22 -31.59
CA ASN A 141 4.60 -23.72 -32.39
C ASN A 141 4.63 -25.28 -32.51
N GLY A 142 3.70 -25.99 -31.97
CA GLY A 142 3.49 -27.43 -32.07
C GLY A 142 2.11 -27.76 -32.60
#